data_43fa61c831150df10e255809618128ca
#
_entry.id   43fa61c831150df10e255809618128ca
#
_cell.length_a   1.000
_cell.length_b   1.000
_cell.length_c   1.000
_cell.angle_alpha   90.00
_cell.angle_beta   90.00
_cell.angle_gamma   90.00
#
_symmetry.space_group_name_H-M   'P 1'
#
loop_
_entity.id
_entity.type
_entity.pdbx_description
1 polymer ?
#
loop_
_entity_poly.entity_id
_entity_poly.type
_entity_poly.pdbx_seq_one_letter_code
_entity_poly.pdbx_strand_id
1 'polypeptide(L)'
;TGFIDKMIELVKADGKTVAVKGNEFYVNAATGADATEADADVVIQVAVPAQTTVELCSNEAQAILSKENCIAIFGSNQTAAEGVLAANANLNVLGSDAANGDVIGVGFDAGSIIKAAVQDGTFLGAVTQSPLMMGYYAIYALTAAANGQELEDVPTDGYWYDSTNMDDEEIAPNLYD
;
A
#
# COMPACT_ATOMS: atom_id res chain seq x y z
N THR A 1 2.84 3.17 9.51
CA THR A 1 2.38 2.16 10.50
C THR A 1 0.96 1.71 10.26
N GLY A 2 -0.01 2.58 9.92
CA GLY A 2 -1.44 2.29 9.86
C GLY A 2 -1.84 0.97 9.15
N PHE A 3 -1.20 0.63 8.01
CA PHE A 3 -1.42 -0.66 7.35
C PHE A 3 -1.01 -1.84 8.26
N ILE A 4 0.17 -1.75 8.89
CA ILE A 4 0.69 -2.82 9.77
C ILE A 4 -0.24 -3.00 10.97
N ASP A 5 -0.63 -1.90 11.61
CA ASP A 5 -1.49 -1.91 12.80
C ASP A 5 -2.86 -2.54 12.48
N LYS A 6 -3.43 -2.19 11.32
CA LYS A 6 -4.71 -2.77 10.86
C LYS A 6 -4.58 -4.24 10.49
N MET A 7 -3.49 -4.65 9.86
CA MET A 7 -3.24 -6.07 9.57
C MET A 7 -3.09 -6.89 10.85
N ILE A 8 -2.37 -6.37 11.86
CA ILE A 8 -2.26 -7.02 13.16
C ILE A 8 -3.65 -7.19 13.81
N GLU A 9 -4.46 -6.14 13.80
CA GLU A 9 -5.85 -6.18 14.33
C GLU A 9 -6.67 -7.29 13.65
N LEU A 10 -6.65 -7.33 12.31
CA LEU A 10 -7.44 -8.30 11.53
C LEU A 10 -6.97 -9.74 11.73
N VAL A 11 -5.66 -9.99 11.73
CA VAL A 11 -5.08 -11.32 11.97
C VAL A 11 -5.47 -11.83 13.35
N LYS A 12 -5.40 -10.97 14.37
CA LYS A 12 -5.80 -11.32 15.75
C LYS A 12 -7.30 -11.51 15.90
N ALA A 13 -8.12 -10.75 15.17
CA ALA A 13 -9.57 -10.94 15.14
C ALA A 13 -9.97 -12.30 14.55
N ASP A 14 -9.16 -12.85 13.63
CA ASP A 14 -9.29 -14.20 13.08
C ASP A 14 -8.72 -15.32 14.01
N GLY A 15 -8.28 -14.95 15.21
CA GLY A 15 -7.75 -15.88 16.22
C GLY A 15 -6.34 -16.39 15.91
N LYS A 16 -5.61 -15.72 15.03
CA LYS A 16 -4.24 -16.07 14.63
C LYS A 16 -3.20 -15.18 15.31
N THR A 17 -1.99 -15.73 15.45
CA THR A 17 -0.82 -15.01 15.95
C THR A 17 -0.08 -14.27 14.84
N VAL A 18 0.55 -13.14 15.15
CA VAL A 18 1.22 -12.30 14.17
C VAL A 18 2.59 -11.84 14.64
N ALA A 19 3.57 -11.94 13.74
CA ALA A 19 4.89 -11.35 13.90
C ALA A 19 5.13 -10.24 12.86
N VAL A 20 5.96 -9.26 13.23
CA VAL A 20 6.45 -8.23 12.31
C VAL A 20 7.96 -8.32 12.24
N LYS A 21 8.53 -8.31 11.03
CA LYS A 21 9.97 -8.37 10.81
C LYS A 21 10.44 -7.41 9.72
N GLY A 22 11.74 -7.24 9.62
CA GLY A 22 12.41 -6.43 8.60
C GLY A 22 12.90 -5.11 9.15
N ASN A 23 12.43 -3.98 8.63
CA ASN A 23 12.90 -2.67 9.06
C ASN A 23 12.65 -2.41 10.55
N GLU A 24 13.70 -2.08 11.29
CA GLU A 24 13.69 -1.95 12.75
C GLU A 24 12.69 -0.90 13.27
N PHE A 25 12.54 0.21 12.57
CA PHE A 25 11.59 1.25 12.96
C PHE A 25 10.16 0.71 13.02
N TYR A 26 9.73 -0.02 11.98
CA TYR A 26 8.39 -0.58 11.89
C TYR A 26 8.18 -1.78 12.83
N VAL A 27 9.21 -2.59 13.04
CA VAL A 27 9.19 -3.68 14.02
C VAL A 27 8.95 -3.12 15.42
N ASN A 28 9.69 -2.09 15.80
CA ASN A 28 9.56 -1.46 17.12
C ASN A 28 8.22 -0.71 17.30
N ALA A 29 7.66 -0.17 16.22
CA ALA A 29 6.36 0.49 16.25
C ALA A 29 5.17 -0.48 16.32
N ALA A 30 5.34 -1.73 15.90
CA ALA A 30 4.29 -2.75 15.82
C ALA A 30 4.00 -3.38 17.19
N THR A 31 3.57 -2.60 18.17
CA THR A 31 3.36 -3.04 19.57
C THR A 31 2.25 -4.07 19.75
N GLY A 32 1.41 -4.30 18.74
CA GLY A 32 0.33 -5.29 18.77
C GLY A 32 0.75 -6.70 18.34
N ALA A 33 1.96 -6.88 17.78
CA ALA A 33 2.49 -8.21 17.43
C ALA A 33 2.69 -9.06 18.70
N ASP A 34 2.36 -10.36 18.63
CA ASP A 34 2.27 -11.24 19.80
C ASP A 34 3.01 -12.57 19.64
N ALA A 35 3.76 -12.73 18.55
CA ALA A 35 4.54 -13.94 18.28
C ALA A 35 5.93 -13.61 17.74
N THR A 36 6.81 -14.60 17.73
CA THR A 36 8.08 -14.56 16.98
C THR A 36 7.85 -15.03 15.55
N GLU A 37 8.79 -14.75 14.65
CA GLU A 37 8.70 -15.22 13.25
C GLU A 37 8.51 -16.75 13.15
N ALA A 38 9.11 -17.51 14.08
CA ALA A 38 9.06 -18.98 14.06
C ALA A 38 7.72 -19.55 14.55
N ASP A 39 6.99 -18.79 15.36
CA ASP A 39 5.78 -19.25 16.05
C ASP A 39 4.50 -18.59 15.50
N ALA A 40 4.64 -17.60 14.63
CA ALA A 40 3.51 -16.84 14.10
C ALA A 40 2.77 -17.60 13.00
N ASP A 41 1.43 -17.53 13.02
CA ASP A 41 0.58 -17.97 11.91
C ASP A 41 0.72 -17.04 10.69
N VAL A 42 0.94 -15.73 10.94
CA VAL A 42 1.15 -14.71 9.91
C VAL A 42 2.38 -13.87 10.22
N VAL A 43 3.24 -13.67 9.24
CA VAL A 43 4.41 -12.81 9.35
C VAL A 43 4.27 -11.62 8.40
N ILE A 44 4.27 -10.41 8.95
CA ILE A 44 4.31 -9.16 8.19
C ILE A 44 5.77 -8.77 8.01
N GLN A 45 6.28 -8.86 6.79
CA GLN A 45 7.64 -8.42 6.48
C GLN A 45 7.63 -7.01 5.93
N VAL A 46 8.43 -6.12 6.52
CA VAL A 46 8.59 -4.73 6.09
C VAL A 46 9.97 -4.53 5.48
N ALA A 47 10.02 -4.24 4.19
CA ALA A 47 11.25 -3.86 3.48
C ALA A 47 11.22 -2.36 3.18
N VAL A 48 12.34 -1.70 3.42
CA VAL A 48 12.52 -0.28 3.11
C VAL A 48 13.84 -0.15 2.34
N PRO A 49 13.79 0.17 1.04
CA PRO A 49 15.01 0.30 0.24
C PRO A 49 15.81 1.54 0.68
N ALA A 50 17.11 1.52 0.38
CA ALA A 50 18.02 2.63 0.74
C ALA A 50 17.65 3.96 0.06
N GLN A 51 16.98 3.91 -1.08
CA GLN A 51 16.44 5.07 -1.80
C GLN A 51 15.11 4.70 -2.44
N THR A 52 14.22 5.68 -2.57
CA THR A 52 12.91 5.49 -3.20
C THR A 52 13.05 5.54 -4.73
N THR A 53 13.51 4.44 -5.31
CA THR A 53 13.57 4.23 -6.77
C THR A 53 12.86 2.93 -7.14
N VAL A 54 12.25 2.88 -8.33
CA VAL A 54 11.55 1.68 -8.83
C VAL A 54 12.49 0.47 -8.83
N GLU A 55 13.74 0.64 -9.24
CA GLU A 55 14.74 -0.43 -9.28
C GLU A 55 14.99 -1.04 -7.88
N LEU A 56 15.25 -0.20 -6.88
CA LEU A 56 15.52 -0.69 -5.53
C LEU A 56 14.26 -1.28 -4.88
N CYS A 57 13.10 -0.68 -5.12
CA CYS A 57 11.81 -1.26 -4.68
C CYS A 57 11.56 -2.61 -5.35
N SER A 58 11.90 -2.76 -6.64
CA SER A 58 11.77 -4.02 -7.38
C SER A 58 12.67 -5.11 -6.81
N ASN A 59 13.91 -4.79 -6.43
CA ASN A 59 14.81 -5.75 -5.80
C ASN A 59 14.27 -6.27 -4.47
N GLU A 60 13.74 -5.39 -3.61
CA GLU A 60 13.10 -5.79 -2.36
C GLU A 60 11.83 -6.61 -2.60
N ALA A 61 10.99 -6.18 -3.54
CA ALA A 61 9.76 -6.89 -3.89
C ALA A 61 10.06 -8.29 -4.46
N GLN A 62 11.09 -8.43 -5.30
CA GLN A 62 11.51 -9.72 -5.83
C GLN A 62 11.94 -10.68 -4.73
N ALA A 63 12.71 -10.19 -3.74
CA ALA A 63 13.13 -11.01 -2.59
C ALA A 63 11.94 -11.48 -1.73
N ILE A 64 10.86 -10.71 -1.69
CA ILE A 64 9.63 -11.07 -0.95
C ILE A 64 8.76 -12.02 -1.79
N LEU A 65 8.47 -11.67 -3.04
CA LEU A 65 7.62 -12.45 -3.94
C LEU A 65 8.18 -13.84 -4.29
N SER A 66 9.51 -14.02 -4.22
CA SER A 66 10.15 -15.31 -4.45
C SER A 66 9.99 -16.31 -3.30
N LYS A 67 9.34 -15.92 -2.20
CA LYS A 67 9.09 -16.83 -1.07
C LYS A 67 7.84 -17.67 -1.33
N GLU A 68 7.96 -18.98 -1.15
CA GLU A 68 6.84 -19.93 -1.35
C GLU A 68 5.62 -19.65 -0.47
N ASN A 69 5.81 -18.99 0.67
CA ASN A 69 4.76 -18.65 1.61
C ASN A 69 4.32 -17.18 1.54
N CYS A 70 4.70 -16.44 0.50
CA CYS A 70 4.20 -15.11 0.25
C CYS A 70 2.74 -15.20 -0.24
N ILE A 71 1.82 -14.59 0.50
CA ILE A 71 0.38 -14.61 0.16
C ILE A 71 -0.14 -13.24 -0.30
N ALA A 72 0.56 -12.16 0.08
CA ALA A 72 0.19 -10.83 -0.35
C ALA A 72 1.39 -9.87 -0.28
N ILE A 73 1.33 -8.80 -1.06
CA ILE A 73 2.31 -7.71 -1.05
C ILE A 73 1.62 -6.36 -1.21
N PHE A 74 2.10 -5.36 -0.47
CA PHE A 74 1.59 -3.99 -0.51
C PHE A 74 2.70 -3.00 -0.86
N GLY A 75 2.57 -2.30 -1.97
CA GLY A 75 3.40 -1.16 -2.32
C GLY A 75 2.87 0.13 -1.69
N SER A 76 3.55 0.68 -0.69
CA SER A 76 3.05 1.75 0.19
C SER A 76 3.10 3.17 -0.38
N ASN A 77 3.53 3.34 -1.61
CA ASN A 77 3.47 4.55 -2.42
C ASN A 77 3.63 4.17 -3.90
N GLN A 78 3.46 5.12 -4.81
CA GLN A 78 3.54 4.88 -6.25
C GLN A 78 4.84 4.16 -6.65
N THR A 79 6.00 4.65 -6.23
CA THR A 79 7.30 4.05 -6.59
C THR A 79 7.45 2.62 -6.08
N ALA A 80 6.96 2.34 -4.86
CA ALA A 80 6.98 0.99 -4.31
C ALA A 80 6.01 0.06 -5.05
N ALA A 81 4.81 0.53 -5.39
CA ALA A 81 3.83 -0.23 -6.17
C ALA A 81 4.36 -0.55 -7.58
N GLU A 82 4.97 0.43 -8.27
CA GLU A 82 5.64 0.22 -9.56
C GLU A 82 6.80 -0.77 -9.43
N GLY A 83 7.56 -0.73 -8.32
CA GLY A 83 8.61 -1.71 -8.02
C GLY A 83 8.08 -3.13 -7.85
N VAL A 84 6.94 -3.29 -7.18
CA VAL A 84 6.25 -4.59 -7.07
C VAL A 84 5.84 -5.12 -8.45
N LEU A 85 5.27 -4.27 -9.31
CA LEU A 85 4.89 -4.66 -10.67
C LEU A 85 6.10 -5.01 -11.53
N ALA A 86 7.20 -4.26 -11.40
CA ALA A 86 8.45 -4.56 -12.11
C ALA A 86 9.05 -5.91 -11.67
N ALA A 87 8.99 -6.25 -10.38
CA ALA A 87 9.40 -7.56 -9.88
C ALA A 87 8.49 -8.67 -10.43
N ASN A 88 7.17 -8.44 -10.45
CA ASN A 88 6.21 -9.41 -10.96
C ASN A 88 6.38 -9.71 -12.44
N ALA A 89 6.85 -8.77 -13.25
CA ALA A 89 7.08 -8.99 -14.68
C ALA A 89 8.00 -10.19 -14.96
N ASN A 90 8.88 -10.55 -14.03
CA ASN A 90 9.76 -11.70 -14.12
C ASN A 90 9.21 -12.96 -13.42
N LEU A 91 8.40 -12.78 -12.37
CA LEU A 91 7.93 -13.87 -11.52
C LEU A 91 6.54 -14.37 -11.92
N ASN A 92 5.69 -13.45 -12.40
CA ASN A 92 4.30 -13.70 -12.80
C ASN A 92 3.49 -14.46 -11.73
N VAL A 93 3.55 -13.99 -10.48
CA VAL A 93 2.89 -14.61 -9.33
C VAL A 93 1.72 -13.78 -8.78
N LEU A 94 1.62 -12.50 -9.18
CA LEU A 94 0.52 -11.63 -8.75
C LEU A 94 -0.77 -11.92 -9.51
N GLY A 95 -1.87 -11.81 -8.81
CA GLY A 95 -3.21 -11.89 -9.35
C GLY A 95 -4.26 -11.48 -8.33
N SER A 96 -5.52 -11.69 -8.65
CA SER A 96 -6.66 -11.27 -7.83
C SER A 96 -7.41 -12.44 -7.17
N ASP A 97 -6.99 -13.67 -7.40
CA ASP A 97 -7.66 -14.87 -6.88
C ASP A 97 -6.72 -15.74 -6.03
N ALA A 98 -6.71 -15.48 -4.72
CA ALA A 98 -5.95 -16.27 -3.76
C ALA A 98 -6.32 -17.76 -3.76
N ALA A 99 -7.53 -18.14 -4.18
CA ALA A 99 -7.93 -19.55 -4.26
C ALA A 99 -7.22 -20.30 -5.39
N ASN A 100 -6.78 -19.58 -6.43
CA ASN A 100 -5.94 -20.12 -7.50
C ASN A 100 -4.44 -20.14 -7.16
N GLY A 101 -4.06 -19.62 -5.99
CA GLY A 101 -2.68 -19.56 -5.55
C GLY A 101 -1.98 -18.26 -5.92
N ASP A 102 -2.71 -17.24 -6.37
CA ASP A 102 -2.15 -15.93 -6.65
C ASP A 102 -1.65 -15.26 -5.37
N VAL A 103 -0.55 -14.54 -5.49
CA VAL A 103 -0.12 -13.57 -4.47
C VAL A 103 -0.92 -12.29 -4.68
N ILE A 104 -1.65 -11.86 -3.66
CA ILE A 104 -2.50 -10.67 -3.77
C ILE A 104 -1.65 -9.39 -3.72
N GLY A 105 -1.60 -8.69 -4.84
CA GLY A 105 -0.93 -7.39 -4.95
C GLY A 105 -1.87 -6.24 -4.65
N VAL A 106 -1.42 -5.28 -3.85
CA VAL A 106 -2.14 -4.03 -3.55
C VAL A 106 -1.19 -2.86 -3.68
N GLY A 107 -1.67 -1.79 -4.32
CA GLY A 107 -0.91 -0.56 -4.52
C GLY A 107 -1.34 0.60 -3.63
N PHE A 108 -0.60 1.68 -3.74
CA PHE A 108 -0.93 3.00 -3.20
C PHE A 108 -0.60 4.05 -4.26
N ASP A 109 -1.42 5.11 -4.34
CA ASP A 109 -1.46 6.11 -5.42
C ASP A 109 -2.13 5.58 -6.70
N ALA A 110 -2.28 6.43 -7.71
CA ALA A 110 -3.12 6.14 -8.87
C ALA A 110 -2.49 6.53 -10.21
N GLY A 111 -1.16 6.46 -10.32
CA GLY A 111 -0.48 6.66 -11.59
C GLY A 111 -0.90 5.62 -12.64
N SER A 112 -0.73 5.95 -13.92
CA SER A 112 -1.22 5.14 -15.06
C SER A 112 -0.79 3.67 -15.01
N ILE A 113 0.42 3.36 -14.54
CA ILE A 113 0.93 1.99 -14.42
C ILE A 113 0.13 1.20 -13.36
N ILE A 114 -0.17 1.82 -12.21
CA ILE A 114 -0.95 1.17 -11.14
C ILE A 114 -2.40 0.96 -11.59
N LYS A 115 -3.01 1.99 -12.21
CA LYS A 115 -4.36 1.87 -12.76
C LYS A 115 -4.48 0.72 -13.77
N ALA A 116 -3.50 0.59 -14.67
CA ALA A 116 -3.48 -0.50 -15.64
C ALA A 116 -3.39 -1.87 -14.95
N ALA A 117 -2.54 -2.00 -13.92
CA ALA A 117 -2.40 -3.23 -13.15
C ALA A 117 -3.65 -3.62 -12.34
N VAL A 118 -4.40 -2.63 -11.87
CA VAL A 118 -5.71 -2.84 -11.24
C VAL A 118 -6.75 -3.25 -12.28
N GLN A 119 -6.72 -2.64 -13.46
CA GLN A 119 -7.69 -2.89 -14.54
C GLN A 119 -7.51 -4.27 -15.16
N ASP A 120 -6.28 -4.77 -15.28
CA ASP A 120 -5.97 -6.10 -15.81
C ASP A 120 -5.97 -7.23 -14.76
N GLY A 121 -6.17 -6.89 -13.46
CA GLY A 121 -6.24 -7.85 -12.36
C GLY A 121 -4.89 -8.30 -11.80
N THR A 122 -3.77 -7.73 -12.24
CA THR A 122 -2.44 -7.97 -11.64
C THR A 122 -2.41 -7.47 -10.21
N PHE A 123 -3.01 -6.30 -9.93
CA PHE A 123 -3.32 -5.85 -8.59
C PHE A 123 -4.81 -6.05 -8.28
N LEU A 124 -5.12 -6.49 -7.07
CA LEU A 124 -6.50 -6.55 -6.59
C LEU A 124 -7.14 -5.16 -6.53
N GLY A 125 -6.36 -4.16 -6.20
CA GLY A 125 -6.75 -2.77 -6.12
C GLY A 125 -5.63 -1.91 -5.56
N ALA A 126 -5.93 -0.64 -5.34
CA ALA A 126 -5.02 0.28 -4.68
C ALA A 126 -5.78 1.36 -3.89
N VAL A 127 -5.05 2.10 -3.08
CA VAL A 127 -5.58 3.27 -2.37
C VAL A 127 -5.08 4.52 -3.07
N THR A 128 -5.98 5.40 -3.50
CA THR A 128 -5.60 6.76 -3.92
C THR A 128 -5.83 7.75 -2.79
N GLN A 129 -5.05 8.80 -2.78
CA GLN A 129 -5.27 9.98 -1.94
C GLN A 129 -6.36 10.85 -2.57
N SER A 130 -6.61 12.01 -1.99
CA SER A 130 -7.52 13.01 -2.56
C SER A 130 -6.74 14.22 -3.10
N PRO A 131 -5.98 14.09 -4.22
CA PRO A 131 -5.14 15.16 -4.73
C PRO A 131 -5.94 16.43 -5.07
N LEU A 132 -7.17 16.27 -5.52
CA LEU A 132 -8.08 17.38 -5.82
C LEU A 132 -8.37 18.20 -4.55
N MET A 133 -8.76 17.54 -3.45
CA MET A 133 -9.06 18.23 -2.18
C MET A 133 -7.80 18.74 -1.49
N MET A 134 -6.67 18.02 -1.62
CA MET A 134 -5.37 18.51 -1.14
C MET A 134 -5.00 19.84 -1.81
N GLY A 135 -5.15 19.94 -3.14
CA GLY A 135 -4.93 21.19 -3.87
C GLY A 135 -5.90 22.31 -3.45
N TYR A 136 -7.18 21.98 -3.30
CA TYR A 136 -8.23 22.91 -2.88
C TYR A 136 -7.93 23.48 -1.49
N TYR A 137 -7.70 22.64 -0.49
CA TYR A 137 -7.40 23.08 0.87
C TYR A 137 -6.05 23.79 0.99
N ALA A 138 -5.06 23.46 0.15
CA ALA A 138 -3.80 24.20 0.11
C ALA A 138 -4.00 25.66 -0.24
N ILE A 139 -4.91 25.99 -1.18
CA ILE A 139 -5.25 27.39 -1.51
C ILE A 139 -5.93 28.09 -0.33
N TYR A 140 -6.82 27.42 0.39
CA TYR A 140 -7.44 27.98 1.59
C TYR A 140 -6.40 28.25 2.69
N ALA A 141 -5.51 27.30 2.96
CA ALA A 141 -4.45 27.45 3.94
C ALA A 141 -3.50 28.62 3.58
N LEU A 142 -3.08 28.72 2.31
CA LEU A 142 -2.25 29.82 1.84
C LEU A 142 -2.95 31.17 1.99
N THR A 143 -4.23 31.24 1.70
CA THR A 143 -5.03 32.47 1.85
C THR A 143 -5.17 32.86 3.31
N ALA A 144 -5.44 31.90 4.20
CA ALA A 144 -5.52 32.14 5.63
C ALA A 144 -4.17 32.63 6.20
N ALA A 145 -3.07 32.00 5.81
CA ALA A 145 -1.71 32.42 6.19
C ALA A 145 -1.40 33.85 5.73
N ALA A 146 -1.75 34.20 4.47
CA ALA A 146 -1.54 35.54 3.94
C ALA A 146 -2.32 36.63 4.69
N ASN A 147 -3.45 36.26 5.31
CA ASN A 147 -4.28 37.13 6.14
C ASN A 147 -3.91 37.09 7.65
N GLY A 148 -2.82 36.39 8.01
CA GLY A 148 -2.37 36.29 9.39
C GLY A 148 -3.29 35.46 10.30
N GLN A 149 -4.10 34.58 9.71
CA GLN A 149 -4.95 33.65 10.44
C GLN A 149 -4.14 32.45 10.91
N GLU A 150 -4.56 31.85 12.00
CA GLU A 150 -4.00 30.58 12.49
C GLU A 150 -4.37 29.44 11.55
N LEU A 151 -3.42 28.53 11.30
CA LEU A 151 -3.64 27.37 10.46
C LEU A 151 -3.88 26.14 11.31
N GLU A 152 -4.83 25.34 10.87
CA GLU A 152 -5.11 24.02 11.45
C GLU A 152 -4.80 22.94 10.40
N ASP A 153 -4.54 21.72 10.89
CA ASP A 153 -4.40 20.56 10.02
C ASP A 153 -5.75 20.22 9.40
N VAL A 154 -5.76 20.04 8.09
CA VAL A 154 -6.97 19.67 7.34
C VAL A 154 -6.79 18.23 6.83
N PRO A 155 -7.49 17.25 7.43
CA PRO A 155 -7.44 15.88 6.95
C PRO A 155 -8.11 15.79 5.57
N THR A 156 -7.52 14.99 4.69
CA THR A 156 -8.12 14.61 3.40
C THR A 156 -8.37 13.12 3.36
N ASP A 157 -9.42 12.72 2.65
CA ASP A 157 -9.78 11.30 2.52
C ASP A 157 -8.81 10.55 1.62
N GLY A 158 -8.82 9.22 1.78
CA GLY A 158 -8.22 8.27 0.86
C GLY A 158 -9.32 7.32 0.37
N TYR A 159 -9.21 6.85 -0.87
CA TYR A 159 -10.21 6.01 -1.51
C TYR A 159 -9.60 4.70 -1.97
N TRP A 160 -10.25 3.60 -1.63
CA TRP A 160 -9.98 2.32 -2.27
C TRP A 160 -10.53 2.35 -3.70
N TYR A 161 -9.73 1.89 -4.66
CA TYR A 161 -10.22 1.64 -6.00
C TYR A 161 -9.76 0.27 -6.50
N ASP A 162 -10.64 -0.36 -7.27
CA ASP A 162 -10.41 -1.61 -7.97
C ASP A 162 -11.09 -1.56 -9.36
N SER A 163 -11.01 -2.65 -10.11
CA SER A 163 -11.55 -2.72 -11.48
C SER A 163 -13.07 -2.50 -11.57
N THR A 164 -13.80 -2.53 -10.46
CA THR A 164 -15.26 -2.40 -10.43
C THR A 164 -15.74 -0.98 -10.14
N ASN A 165 -14.90 -0.12 -9.56
CA ASN A 165 -15.29 1.22 -9.10
C ASN A 165 -14.41 2.37 -9.60
N MET A 166 -13.43 2.11 -10.48
CA MET A 166 -12.52 3.14 -11.01
C MET A 166 -13.23 4.30 -11.70
N ASP A 167 -14.42 4.05 -12.26
CA ASP A 167 -15.22 5.03 -12.99
C ASP A 167 -16.28 5.73 -12.13
N ASP A 168 -16.36 5.42 -10.82
CA ASP A 168 -17.31 6.03 -9.90
C ASP A 168 -17.03 7.54 -9.74
N GLU A 169 -18.11 8.35 -9.65
CA GLU A 169 -18.03 9.81 -9.58
C GLU A 169 -17.17 10.33 -8.40
N GLU A 170 -17.06 9.57 -7.30
CA GLU A 170 -16.26 9.93 -6.14
C GLU A 170 -14.79 9.53 -6.30
N ILE A 171 -14.50 8.51 -7.11
CA ILE A 171 -13.17 7.89 -7.25
C ILE A 171 -12.42 8.45 -8.45
N ALA A 172 -13.05 8.45 -9.63
CA ALA A 172 -12.44 8.83 -10.88
C ALA A 172 -11.71 10.19 -10.84
N PRO A 173 -12.22 11.26 -10.18
CA PRO A 173 -11.50 12.53 -10.09
C PRO A 173 -10.19 12.48 -9.28
N ASN A 174 -9.99 11.44 -8.49
CA ASN A 174 -8.80 11.25 -7.67
C ASN A 174 -7.79 10.27 -8.31
N LEU A 175 -8.11 9.73 -9.50
CA LEU A 175 -7.21 8.90 -10.29
C LEU A 175 -6.52 9.77 -11.33
N TYR A 176 -5.22 9.92 -11.22
CA TYR A 176 -4.41 10.81 -12.08
C TYR A 176 -3.49 10.02 -13.03
N ASP A 177 -2.90 10.72 -14.01
CA ASP A 177 -1.91 10.18 -14.96
C ASP A 177 -0.49 10.62 -14.61
#